data_7b60ae67036d379b019b9d23a0e9ba53
#
_entry.id   7b60ae67036d379b019b9d23a0e9ba53
#
_cell.length_a   1.000
_cell.length_b   1.000
_cell.length_c   1.000
_cell.angle_alpha   90.00
_cell.angle_beta   90.00
_cell.angle_gamma   90.00
#
_symmetry.space_group_name_H-M   'P 1'
#
loop_
_entity.id
_entity.type
_entity.pdbx_description
1 polymer ?
#
loop_
_entity_poly.entity_id
_entity_poly.type
_entity_poly.pdbx_seq_one_letter_code
_entity_poly.pdbx_strand_id
1 'polypeptide(L)'
;MPSRWLQRILTFAGPATAAAMRARGEELLGWARALDAGPQIPFAERPQPKPPVDARPRHFSVTEIETLRRDPYAIYAKRILKLMPLEELVRDPGAAERGTLFHDIMQRFTTSGIDPRADTAPDVLLDAGRAAFDEANLPEDVRAVWWPRFEKLAENIIAWERSRALGTKARHPEARAEKTPVGASGVTLSGYADRIDLLAAGMADIIDYKTGSSPSKAQAHTLLAPQLALEGALLKRGAFHDLGSLQPADLAFVRFKPNGEVFEESILDYNRKPRPAGDLAEEAWRRLEELLQHYNRAETVYRSRALPFREGETDGDYDHLARVLEWSAGGDNAGESGGEE
;
A
#
# COMPACT_ATOMS: atom_id res chain seq x y z
N MET A 1 4.24 -12.81 51.58
CA MET A 1 4.43 -13.12 53.01
C MET A 1 5.72 -13.91 53.19
N PRO A 2 6.54 -13.66 54.22
CA PRO A 2 7.73 -14.44 54.48
C PRO A 2 7.34 -15.89 54.86
N SER A 3 8.23 -16.87 54.58
CA SER A 3 8.00 -18.25 54.90
C SER A 3 7.91 -18.47 56.42
N ARG A 4 7.22 -19.52 56.88
CA ARG A 4 7.10 -19.85 58.31
C ARG A 4 8.47 -20.05 58.99
N TRP A 5 9.45 -20.57 58.27
CA TRP A 5 10.82 -20.73 58.75
C TRP A 5 11.51 -19.40 58.98
N LEU A 6 11.38 -18.48 58.02
CA LEU A 6 11.94 -17.11 58.15
C LEU A 6 11.28 -16.37 59.33
N GLN A 7 9.97 -16.49 59.52
CA GLN A 7 9.27 -15.89 60.65
C GLN A 7 9.82 -16.43 62.01
N ARG A 8 10.03 -17.74 62.11
CA ARG A 8 10.62 -18.36 63.33
C ARG A 8 12.04 -17.86 63.58
N ILE A 9 12.89 -17.79 62.56
CA ILE A 9 14.26 -17.26 62.67
C ILE A 9 14.23 -15.81 63.16
N LEU A 10 13.38 -14.94 62.54
CA LEU A 10 13.27 -13.55 62.95
C LEU A 10 12.73 -13.40 64.39
N THR A 11 11.79 -14.23 64.79
CA THR A 11 11.26 -14.25 66.17
C THR A 11 12.35 -14.68 67.16
N PHE A 12 13.12 -15.72 66.84
CA PHE A 12 14.20 -16.20 67.67
C PHE A 12 15.34 -15.21 67.79
N ALA A 13 15.67 -14.53 66.71
CA ALA A 13 16.73 -13.50 66.64
C ALA A 13 16.41 -12.26 67.49
N GLY A 14 15.16 -12.04 67.81
CA GLY A 14 14.67 -10.86 68.51
C GLY A 14 14.47 -9.64 67.63
N PRO A 15 13.71 -8.62 68.09
CA PRO A 15 13.28 -7.52 67.27
C PRO A 15 14.41 -6.64 66.76
N ALA A 16 15.45 -6.36 67.56
CA ALA A 16 16.56 -5.52 67.14
C ALA A 16 17.40 -6.19 66.03
N THR A 17 17.73 -7.48 66.21
CA THR A 17 18.49 -8.24 65.23
C THR A 17 17.67 -8.43 63.94
N ALA A 18 16.38 -8.74 64.07
CA ALA A 18 15.49 -8.83 62.88
C ALA A 18 15.40 -7.50 62.12
N ALA A 19 15.35 -6.38 62.80
CA ALA A 19 15.36 -5.06 62.16
C ALA A 19 16.68 -4.77 61.40
N ALA A 20 17.83 -5.11 62.03
CA ALA A 20 19.12 -4.98 61.39
C ALA A 20 19.29 -5.90 60.15
N MET A 21 18.76 -7.12 60.22
CA MET A 21 18.77 -8.04 59.09
C MET A 21 17.89 -7.53 57.92
N ARG A 22 16.71 -6.97 58.22
CA ARG A 22 15.86 -6.35 57.20
C ARG A 22 16.50 -5.14 56.59
N ALA A 23 17.10 -4.26 57.38
CA ALA A 23 17.79 -3.07 56.88
C ALA A 23 18.91 -3.42 55.86
N ARG A 24 19.75 -4.43 56.19
CA ARG A 24 20.78 -4.93 55.25
C ARG A 24 20.14 -5.55 53.98
N GLY A 25 19.02 -6.26 54.14
CA GLY A 25 18.30 -6.82 53.00
C GLY A 25 17.68 -5.74 52.10
N GLU A 26 17.18 -4.65 52.69
CA GLU A 26 16.60 -3.51 51.96
C GLU A 26 17.65 -2.75 51.12
N GLU A 27 18.90 -2.67 51.59
CA GLU A 27 20.00 -2.13 50.83
C GLU A 27 20.25 -2.94 49.55
N LEU A 28 20.27 -4.27 49.63
CA LEU A 28 20.43 -5.17 48.49
C LEU A 28 19.23 -5.09 47.55
N LEU A 29 18.00 -4.99 48.07
CA LEU A 29 16.80 -4.75 47.27
C LEU A 29 16.83 -3.37 46.58
N GLY A 30 17.39 -2.38 47.26
CA GLY A 30 17.63 -1.05 46.66
C GLY A 30 18.54 -1.12 45.42
N TRP A 31 19.63 -1.89 45.52
CA TRP A 31 20.53 -2.12 44.38
C TRP A 31 19.85 -2.88 43.24
N ALA A 32 19.06 -3.94 43.56
CA ALA A 32 18.31 -4.67 42.56
C ALA A 32 17.29 -3.78 41.87
N ARG A 33 16.53 -2.95 42.62
CA ARG A 33 15.60 -1.98 42.04
C ARG A 33 16.31 -0.93 41.19
N ALA A 34 17.51 -0.50 41.59
CA ALA A 34 18.33 0.47 40.81
C ALA A 34 18.83 -0.14 39.50
N LEU A 35 19.12 -1.43 39.47
CA LEU A 35 19.47 -2.16 38.23
C LEU A 35 18.28 -2.29 37.29
N ASP A 36 17.07 -2.55 37.84
CA ASP A 36 15.84 -2.67 37.06
C ASP A 36 15.24 -1.31 36.68
N ALA A 37 15.54 -0.26 37.48
CA ALA A 37 15.14 1.11 37.15
C ALA A 37 16.07 1.69 36.09
N GLY A 38 15.76 1.43 34.81
CA GLY A 38 16.43 2.11 33.71
C GLY A 38 16.30 3.64 33.85
N PRO A 39 17.24 4.41 33.24
CA PRO A 39 17.08 5.85 33.18
C PRO A 39 15.75 6.20 32.53
N GLN A 40 15.04 7.18 33.07
CA GLN A 40 13.85 7.72 32.40
C GLN A 40 14.30 8.41 31.11
N ILE A 41 14.24 7.67 30.02
CA ILE A 41 14.52 8.22 28.69
C ILE A 41 13.19 8.73 28.14
N PRO A 42 13.12 9.99 27.66
CA PRO A 42 11.91 10.48 27.00
C PRO A 42 11.59 9.62 25.78
N PHE A 43 10.31 9.47 25.45
CA PHE A 43 9.90 8.78 24.24
C PHE A 43 10.56 9.42 23.01
N ALA A 44 10.86 8.59 22.02
CA ALA A 44 11.38 9.09 20.75
C ALA A 44 10.34 10.00 20.10
N GLU A 45 10.79 11.13 19.57
CA GLU A 45 9.94 11.99 18.77
C GLU A 45 9.70 11.39 17.39
N ARG A 46 8.48 11.56 16.87
CA ARG A 46 8.14 11.15 15.52
C ARG A 46 8.96 11.95 14.50
N PRO A 47 9.71 11.30 13.59
CA PRO A 47 10.58 12.02 12.67
C PRO A 47 9.80 12.86 11.68
N GLN A 48 10.25 14.10 11.49
CA GLN A 48 9.64 15.10 10.60
C GLN A 48 10.74 15.82 9.79
N PRO A 49 11.49 15.12 8.91
CA PRO A 49 12.54 15.75 8.14
C PRO A 49 11.99 16.83 7.20
N LYS A 50 12.77 17.90 7.01
CA LYS A 50 12.46 19.02 6.12
C LYS A 50 13.59 19.14 5.08
N PRO A 51 13.60 18.32 4.03
CA PRO A 51 14.61 18.42 3.00
C PRO A 51 14.49 19.74 2.24
N PRO A 52 15.60 20.32 1.75
CA PRO A 52 15.58 21.48 0.87
C PRO A 52 14.65 21.26 -0.34
N VAL A 53 13.99 22.30 -0.82
CA VAL A 53 12.99 22.21 -1.88
C VAL A 53 13.60 21.69 -3.21
N ASP A 54 14.84 22.01 -3.49
CA ASP A 54 15.60 21.53 -4.66
C ASP A 54 15.96 20.04 -4.61
N ALA A 55 16.06 19.46 -3.41
CA ALA A 55 16.29 18.03 -3.22
C ALA A 55 15.00 17.19 -3.34
N ARG A 56 13.82 17.83 -3.36
CA ARG A 56 12.53 17.13 -3.42
C ARG A 56 12.26 16.55 -4.81
N PRO A 57 11.58 15.38 -4.91
CA PRO A 57 11.28 14.76 -6.19
C PRO A 57 10.46 15.68 -7.10
N ARG A 58 10.85 15.74 -8.39
CA ARG A 58 10.13 16.47 -9.44
C ARG A 58 9.30 15.55 -10.33
N HIS A 59 9.23 14.28 -9.97
CA HIS A 59 8.47 13.28 -10.69
C HIS A 59 7.98 12.21 -9.71
N PHE A 60 6.70 11.81 -9.86
CA PHE A 60 6.09 10.72 -9.13
C PHE A 60 5.37 9.76 -10.09
N SER A 61 5.29 8.49 -9.70
CA SER A 61 4.31 7.56 -10.25
C SER A 61 2.96 7.73 -9.55
N VAL A 62 1.89 7.27 -10.19
CA VAL A 62 0.54 7.28 -9.59
C VAL A 62 0.52 6.57 -8.24
N THR A 63 1.19 5.42 -8.12
CA THR A 63 1.29 4.63 -6.87
C THR A 63 2.06 5.36 -5.77
N GLU A 64 3.09 6.14 -6.11
CA GLU A 64 3.85 6.94 -5.15
C GLU A 64 3.04 8.08 -4.52
N ILE A 65 1.97 8.53 -5.18
CA ILE A 65 1.08 9.57 -4.61
C ILE A 65 0.33 9.07 -3.39
N GLU A 66 -0.10 7.82 -3.39
CA GLU A 66 -0.70 7.22 -2.19
C GLU A 66 0.32 7.14 -1.05
N THR A 67 1.56 6.71 -1.35
CA THR A 67 2.66 6.70 -0.38
C THR A 67 2.95 8.11 0.14
N LEU A 68 3.03 9.12 -0.73
CA LEU A 68 3.27 10.52 -0.31
C LEU A 68 2.20 11.04 0.65
N ARG A 69 0.95 10.58 0.50
CA ARG A 69 -0.15 10.96 1.41
C ARG A 69 -0.12 10.21 2.73
N ARG A 70 0.18 8.90 2.68
CA ARG A 70 0.07 8.01 3.83
C ARG A 70 1.33 8.01 4.68
N ASP A 71 2.47 7.92 4.02
CA ASP A 71 3.80 7.91 4.64
C ASP A 71 4.80 8.76 3.85
N PRO A 72 4.76 10.08 4.00
CA PRO A 72 5.74 10.97 3.38
C PRO A 72 7.18 10.61 3.69
N TYR A 73 7.44 10.06 4.89
CA TYR A 73 8.78 9.65 5.30
C TYR A 73 9.35 8.54 4.41
N ALA A 74 8.51 7.62 3.94
CA ALA A 74 8.94 6.60 2.98
C ALA A 74 9.41 7.23 1.65
N ILE A 75 8.73 8.28 1.18
CA ILE A 75 9.19 9.04 0.00
C ILE A 75 10.51 9.76 0.30
N TYR A 76 10.67 10.35 1.48
CA TYR A 76 11.93 10.96 1.90
C TYR A 76 13.08 9.94 1.90
N ALA A 77 12.90 8.79 2.53
CA ALA A 77 13.91 7.74 2.59
C ALA A 77 14.26 7.21 1.18
N LYS A 78 13.25 6.83 0.39
CA LYS A 78 13.43 6.21 -0.92
C LYS A 78 13.96 7.19 -1.98
N ARG A 79 13.37 8.38 -2.08
CA ARG A 79 13.61 9.30 -3.21
C ARG A 79 14.66 10.38 -2.94
N ILE A 80 14.80 10.81 -1.69
CA ILE A 80 15.73 11.86 -1.31
C ILE A 80 17.02 11.26 -0.72
N LEU A 81 16.90 10.36 0.25
CA LEU A 81 18.06 9.65 0.80
C LEU A 81 18.54 8.50 -0.09
N LYS A 82 17.73 8.06 -1.06
CA LYS A 82 18.01 6.95 -2.00
C LYS A 82 18.30 5.63 -1.28
N LEU A 83 17.62 5.41 -0.17
CA LEU A 83 17.69 4.15 0.56
C LEU A 83 16.74 3.15 -0.10
N MET A 84 17.26 1.95 -0.35
CA MET A 84 16.45 0.83 -0.85
C MET A 84 16.14 -0.10 0.32
N PRO A 85 14.93 -0.68 0.39
CA PRO A 85 14.65 -1.74 1.34
C PRO A 85 15.65 -2.89 1.19
N LEU A 86 16.06 -3.47 2.30
CA LEU A 86 16.91 -4.65 2.26
C LEU A 86 16.06 -5.86 1.89
N GLU A 87 16.42 -6.54 0.81
CA GLU A 87 15.76 -7.77 0.42
C GLU A 87 16.16 -8.92 1.34
N GLU A 88 15.21 -9.78 1.69
CA GLU A 88 15.49 -10.99 2.44
C GLU A 88 16.36 -11.95 1.58
N LEU A 89 17.38 -12.55 2.22
CA LEU A 89 18.29 -13.50 1.53
C LEU A 89 17.56 -14.72 0.97
N VAL A 90 16.52 -15.17 1.64
CA VAL A 90 15.63 -16.25 1.23
C VAL A 90 14.21 -15.78 1.46
N ARG A 91 13.48 -15.60 0.39
CA ARG A 91 12.07 -15.20 0.46
C ARG A 91 11.23 -16.26 -0.26
N ASP A 92 10.31 -16.85 0.47
CA ASP A 92 9.30 -17.71 -0.15
C ASP A 92 8.34 -16.86 -1.00
N PRO A 93 8.00 -17.30 -2.23
CA PRO A 93 7.05 -16.59 -3.05
C PRO A 93 5.71 -16.41 -2.33
N GLY A 94 5.27 -15.15 -2.20
CA GLY A 94 4.09 -14.77 -1.45
C GLY A 94 3.00 -14.11 -2.29
N ALA A 95 2.23 -13.24 -1.63
CA ALA A 95 1.10 -12.56 -2.26
C ALA A 95 1.55 -11.58 -3.37
N ALA A 96 2.72 -10.95 -3.23
CA ALA A 96 3.25 -10.00 -4.20
C ALA A 96 3.68 -10.72 -5.50
N GLU A 97 4.44 -11.81 -5.38
CA GLU A 97 4.88 -12.63 -6.53
C GLU A 97 3.69 -13.23 -7.26
N ARG A 98 2.68 -13.71 -6.52
CA ARG A 98 1.43 -14.16 -7.11
C ARG A 98 0.70 -13.04 -7.84
N GLY A 99 0.69 -11.82 -7.28
CA GLY A 99 0.14 -10.65 -7.93
C GLY A 99 0.79 -10.39 -9.28
N THR A 100 2.11 -10.27 -9.29
CA THR A 100 2.90 -10.05 -10.52
C THR A 100 2.66 -11.14 -11.57
N LEU A 101 2.62 -12.41 -11.15
CA LEU A 101 2.34 -13.54 -12.03
C LEU A 101 0.97 -13.43 -12.70
N PHE A 102 -0.07 -13.07 -11.94
CA PHE A 102 -1.43 -12.93 -12.50
C PHE A 102 -1.55 -11.72 -13.43
N HIS A 103 -0.89 -10.60 -13.13
CA HIS A 103 -0.82 -9.45 -14.03
C HIS A 103 -0.16 -9.84 -15.36
N ASP A 104 0.97 -10.56 -15.32
CA ASP A 104 1.66 -11.05 -16.51
C ASP A 104 0.76 -11.99 -17.35
N ILE A 105 0.04 -12.91 -16.72
CA ILE A 105 -0.91 -13.79 -17.42
C ILE A 105 -2.00 -12.98 -18.13
N MET A 106 -2.61 -12.00 -17.43
CA MET A 106 -3.65 -11.17 -18.00
C MET A 106 -3.13 -10.28 -19.13
N GLN A 107 -1.91 -9.75 -18.99
CA GLN A 107 -1.22 -9.01 -20.04
C GLN A 107 -1.03 -9.88 -21.28
N ARG A 108 -0.46 -11.08 -21.15
CA ARG A 108 -0.24 -12.02 -22.26
C ARG A 108 -1.53 -12.39 -22.96
N PHE A 109 -2.56 -12.75 -22.18
CA PHE A 109 -3.89 -13.06 -22.71
C PHE A 109 -4.49 -11.89 -23.50
N THR A 110 -4.43 -10.67 -22.95
CA THR A 110 -4.96 -9.48 -23.62
C THR A 110 -4.15 -9.12 -24.87
N THR A 111 -2.81 -9.23 -24.80
CA THR A 111 -1.90 -8.96 -25.92
C THR A 111 -2.06 -9.95 -27.06
N SER A 112 -2.50 -11.19 -26.79
CA SER A 112 -2.78 -12.18 -27.83
C SER A 112 -3.83 -11.72 -28.84
N GLY A 113 -4.66 -10.74 -28.47
CA GLY A 113 -5.73 -10.22 -29.32
C GLY A 113 -6.89 -11.19 -29.56
N ILE A 114 -6.91 -12.35 -28.89
CA ILE A 114 -7.98 -13.34 -29.05
C ILE A 114 -9.32 -12.71 -28.64
N ASP A 115 -10.38 -13.00 -29.41
CA ASP A 115 -11.74 -12.70 -28.98
C ASP A 115 -12.10 -13.62 -27.80
N PRO A 116 -12.45 -13.10 -26.62
CA PRO A 116 -12.80 -13.93 -25.47
C PRO A 116 -14.01 -14.86 -25.72
N ARG A 117 -14.80 -14.55 -26.75
CA ARG A 117 -15.97 -15.36 -27.15
C ARG A 117 -15.60 -16.57 -28.02
N ALA A 118 -14.36 -16.59 -28.56
CA ALA A 118 -13.90 -17.73 -29.33
C ALA A 118 -13.81 -18.99 -28.46
N ASP A 119 -14.07 -20.14 -29.05
CA ASP A 119 -14.01 -21.43 -28.33
C ASP A 119 -12.57 -21.76 -27.86
N THR A 120 -11.56 -21.21 -28.53
CA THR A 120 -10.14 -21.40 -28.19
C THR A 120 -9.63 -20.41 -27.11
N ALA A 121 -10.42 -19.43 -26.70
CA ALA A 121 -9.97 -18.43 -25.72
C ALA A 121 -9.55 -19.04 -24.36
N PRO A 122 -10.25 -20.06 -23.81
CA PRO A 122 -9.78 -20.75 -22.61
C PRO A 122 -8.39 -21.38 -22.76
N ASP A 123 -8.11 -22.02 -23.89
CA ASP A 123 -6.82 -22.65 -24.14
C ASP A 123 -5.70 -21.60 -24.22
N VAL A 124 -5.95 -20.47 -24.88
CA VAL A 124 -4.99 -19.35 -24.97
C VAL A 124 -4.68 -18.77 -23.58
N LEU A 125 -5.69 -18.66 -22.69
CA LEU A 125 -5.47 -18.19 -21.32
C LEU A 125 -4.65 -19.20 -20.50
N LEU A 126 -4.93 -20.49 -20.64
CA LEU A 126 -4.18 -21.55 -19.96
C LEU A 126 -2.74 -21.64 -20.47
N ASP A 127 -2.52 -21.45 -21.78
CA ASP A 127 -1.18 -21.44 -22.37
C ASP A 127 -0.38 -20.21 -21.90
N ALA A 128 -1.01 -19.03 -21.83
CA ALA A 128 -0.41 -17.84 -21.22
C ALA A 128 -0.04 -18.11 -19.74
N GLY A 129 -0.92 -18.79 -19.01
CA GLY A 129 -0.66 -19.23 -17.64
C GLY A 129 0.53 -20.17 -17.54
N ARG A 130 0.59 -21.24 -18.37
CA ARG A 130 1.73 -22.17 -18.37
C ARG A 130 3.05 -21.46 -18.63
N ALA A 131 3.10 -20.61 -19.66
CA ALA A 131 4.30 -19.85 -19.99
C ALA A 131 4.74 -18.93 -18.83
N ALA A 132 3.83 -18.21 -18.21
CA ALA A 132 4.14 -17.33 -17.08
C ALA A 132 4.65 -18.11 -15.85
N PHE A 133 4.02 -19.25 -15.53
CA PHE A 133 4.45 -20.13 -14.44
C PHE A 133 5.83 -20.76 -14.69
N ASP A 134 6.14 -21.12 -15.94
CA ASP A 134 7.45 -21.67 -16.32
C ASP A 134 8.55 -20.61 -16.21
N GLU A 135 8.28 -19.37 -16.65
CA GLU A 135 9.23 -18.25 -16.58
C GLU A 135 9.45 -17.74 -15.15
N ALA A 136 8.43 -17.79 -14.30
CA ALA A 136 8.52 -17.36 -12.90
C ALA A 136 9.43 -18.27 -12.05
N ASN A 137 9.83 -19.44 -12.56
CA ASN A 137 10.74 -20.38 -11.90
C ASN A 137 10.39 -20.63 -10.42
N LEU A 138 9.10 -20.83 -10.14
CA LEU A 138 8.58 -21.04 -8.79
C LEU A 138 9.05 -22.39 -8.20
N PRO A 139 9.27 -22.47 -6.87
CA PRO A 139 9.45 -23.74 -6.18
C PRO A 139 8.31 -24.72 -6.50
N GLU A 140 8.63 -26.01 -6.59
CA GLU A 140 7.68 -27.03 -7.02
C GLU A 140 6.44 -27.13 -6.12
N ASP A 141 6.61 -27.00 -4.82
CA ASP A 141 5.54 -26.98 -3.82
C ASP A 141 4.61 -25.78 -3.98
N VAL A 142 5.16 -24.59 -4.28
CA VAL A 142 4.38 -23.37 -4.57
C VAL A 142 3.58 -23.54 -5.87
N ARG A 143 4.23 -24.05 -6.93
CA ARG A 143 3.57 -24.33 -8.20
C ARG A 143 2.44 -25.34 -8.04
N ALA A 144 2.66 -26.42 -7.31
CA ALA A 144 1.65 -27.45 -7.04
C ALA A 144 0.39 -26.89 -6.35
N VAL A 145 0.51 -25.79 -5.60
CA VAL A 145 -0.63 -25.13 -4.93
C VAL A 145 -1.26 -24.03 -5.82
N TRP A 146 -0.43 -23.25 -6.52
CA TRP A 146 -0.96 -22.07 -7.25
C TRP A 146 -1.55 -22.45 -8.61
N TRP A 147 -1.00 -23.43 -9.31
CA TRP A 147 -1.47 -23.83 -10.63
C TRP A 147 -2.93 -24.33 -10.63
N PRO A 148 -3.35 -25.28 -9.78
CA PRO A 148 -4.75 -25.73 -9.76
C PRO A 148 -5.75 -24.62 -9.38
N ARG A 149 -5.28 -23.63 -8.57
CA ARG A 149 -6.10 -22.47 -8.23
C ARG A 149 -6.27 -21.54 -9.43
N PHE A 150 -5.21 -21.39 -10.23
CA PHE A 150 -5.30 -20.63 -11.46
C PHE A 150 -6.20 -21.31 -12.48
N GLU A 151 -6.09 -22.62 -12.71
CA GLU A 151 -6.96 -23.36 -13.62
C GLU A 151 -8.46 -23.15 -13.29
N LYS A 152 -8.81 -23.26 -12.01
CA LYS A 152 -10.18 -22.99 -11.55
C LYS A 152 -10.59 -21.53 -11.76
N LEU A 153 -9.67 -20.59 -11.59
CA LEU A 153 -9.93 -19.15 -11.79
C LEU A 153 -10.08 -18.83 -13.28
N ALA A 154 -9.34 -19.52 -14.16
CA ALA A 154 -9.31 -19.27 -15.60
C ALA A 154 -10.70 -19.38 -16.25
N GLU A 155 -11.53 -20.34 -15.81
CA GLU A 155 -12.91 -20.47 -16.29
C GLU A 155 -13.73 -19.20 -15.99
N ASN A 156 -13.61 -18.66 -14.78
CA ASN A 156 -14.31 -17.47 -14.36
C ASN A 156 -13.75 -16.18 -15.00
N ILE A 157 -12.43 -16.13 -15.26
CA ILE A 157 -11.81 -15.06 -16.04
C ILE A 157 -12.41 -15.03 -17.46
N ILE A 158 -12.50 -16.17 -18.13
CA ILE A 158 -13.09 -16.24 -19.48
C ILE A 158 -14.57 -15.84 -19.47
N ALA A 159 -15.33 -16.25 -18.46
CA ALA A 159 -16.73 -15.85 -18.34
C ALA A 159 -16.86 -14.33 -18.16
N TRP A 160 -16.02 -13.72 -17.32
CA TRP A 160 -15.95 -12.27 -17.12
C TRP A 160 -15.53 -11.55 -18.40
N GLU A 161 -14.47 -12.01 -19.09
CA GLU A 161 -14.00 -11.45 -20.36
C GLU A 161 -15.06 -11.48 -21.45
N ARG A 162 -15.81 -12.60 -21.55
CA ARG A 162 -16.93 -12.73 -22.50
C ARG A 162 -18.03 -11.70 -22.25
N SER A 163 -18.35 -11.44 -20.99
CA SER A 163 -19.33 -10.42 -20.64
C SER A 163 -18.91 -9.01 -21.03
N ARG A 164 -17.62 -8.68 -20.81
CA ARG A 164 -17.06 -7.37 -21.14
C ARG A 164 -16.89 -7.16 -22.66
N ALA A 165 -16.57 -8.22 -23.40
CA ALA A 165 -16.37 -8.17 -24.84
C ALA A 165 -17.57 -7.64 -25.62
N LEU A 166 -18.77 -7.65 -25.04
CA LEU A 166 -19.98 -7.11 -25.69
C LEU A 166 -19.94 -5.59 -25.85
N GLY A 167 -19.23 -4.87 -24.97
CA GLY A 167 -19.11 -3.39 -24.99
C GLY A 167 -17.74 -2.87 -25.41
N THR A 168 -16.73 -3.72 -25.39
CA THR A 168 -15.33 -3.35 -25.61
C THR A 168 -14.96 -3.43 -27.08
N LYS A 169 -14.40 -2.35 -27.64
CA LYS A 169 -13.89 -2.28 -29.04
C LYS A 169 -12.44 -2.75 -29.13
N ALA A 170 -11.62 -2.37 -28.17
CA ALA A 170 -10.21 -2.74 -28.10
C ALA A 170 -9.75 -2.77 -26.64
N ARG A 171 -8.76 -3.61 -26.35
CA ARG A 171 -8.18 -3.81 -25.02
C ARG A 171 -6.71 -3.43 -25.08
N HIS A 172 -6.28 -2.56 -24.19
CA HIS A 172 -4.89 -2.10 -24.08
C HIS A 172 -4.33 -2.51 -22.72
N PRO A 173 -3.57 -3.62 -22.63
CA PRO A 173 -2.91 -4.03 -21.40
C PRO A 173 -1.67 -3.19 -21.13
N GLU A 174 -1.31 -3.04 -19.87
CA GLU A 174 -0.09 -2.35 -19.40
C GLU A 174 0.12 -0.99 -20.10
N ALA A 175 -0.97 -0.23 -20.19
CA ALA A 175 -0.94 1.05 -20.86
C ALA A 175 -0.09 2.06 -20.07
N ARG A 176 0.95 2.57 -20.72
CA ARG A 176 1.88 3.51 -20.10
C ARG A 176 1.43 4.95 -20.32
N ALA A 177 1.26 5.70 -19.21
CA ALA A 177 1.09 7.14 -19.25
C ALA A 177 2.44 7.86 -19.22
N GLU A 178 2.64 8.82 -20.13
CA GLU A 178 3.80 9.67 -20.17
C GLU A 178 3.84 10.66 -19.01
N LYS A 179 5.03 11.25 -18.77
CA LYS A 179 5.22 12.28 -17.75
C LYS A 179 4.39 13.51 -18.05
N THR A 180 3.29 13.66 -17.34
CA THR A 180 2.33 14.75 -17.51
C THR A 180 2.55 15.81 -16.43
N PRO A 181 2.73 17.09 -16.78
CA PRO A 181 2.86 18.17 -15.82
C PRO A 181 1.61 18.32 -14.96
N VAL A 182 1.80 18.49 -13.63
CA VAL A 182 0.69 18.68 -12.69
C VAL A 182 0.57 20.16 -12.35
N GLY A 183 -0.31 20.86 -13.07
CA GLY A 183 -0.56 22.29 -12.90
C GLY A 183 0.73 23.12 -12.87
N ALA A 184 0.81 24.09 -11.97
CA ALA A 184 1.98 24.96 -11.76
C ALA A 184 2.97 24.40 -10.73
N SER A 185 2.84 23.13 -10.29
CA SER A 185 3.68 22.54 -9.25
C SER A 185 5.16 22.34 -9.65
N GLY A 186 5.47 22.35 -10.94
CA GLY A 186 6.80 21.99 -11.46
C GLY A 186 7.13 20.50 -11.30
N VAL A 187 6.13 19.67 -10.99
CA VAL A 187 6.24 18.23 -10.83
C VAL A 187 5.45 17.52 -11.93
N THR A 188 5.93 16.36 -12.35
CA THR A 188 5.26 15.51 -13.34
C THR A 188 4.73 14.23 -12.70
N LEU A 189 3.60 13.73 -13.22
CA LEU A 189 3.02 12.44 -12.87
C LEU A 189 3.12 11.49 -14.06
N SER A 190 3.45 10.22 -13.84
CA SER A 190 3.30 9.14 -14.81
C SER A 190 2.67 7.92 -14.15
N GLY A 191 2.25 6.95 -14.95
CA GLY A 191 1.65 5.72 -14.40
C GLY A 191 1.58 4.61 -15.43
N TYR A 192 1.12 3.47 -14.96
CA TYR A 192 0.76 2.32 -15.78
C TYR A 192 -0.65 1.91 -15.35
N ALA A 193 -1.56 1.81 -16.31
CA ALA A 193 -2.85 1.19 -16.09
C ALA A 193 -2.73 -0.27 -16.51
N ASP A 194 -3.11 -1.20 -15.64
CA ASP A 194 -3.06 -2.63 -15.94
C ASP A 194 -3.82 -2.95 -17.22
N ARG A 195 -4.95 -2.25 -17.41
CA ARG A 195 -5.74 -2.39 -18.64
C ARG A 195 -6.65 -1.19 -18.87
N ILE A 196 -6.73 -0.76 -20.14
CA ILE A 196 -7.70 0.22 -20.62
C ILE A 196 -8.56 -0.43 -21.72
N ASP A 197 -9.87 -0.49 -21.50
CA ASP A 197 -10.85 -0.99 -22.47
C ASP A 197 -11.48 0.16 -23.20
N LEU A 198 -11.26 0.25 -24.53
CA LEU A 198 -11.89 1.25 -25.37
C LEU A 198 -13.35 0.88 -25.63
N LEU A 199 -14.23 1.84 -25.41
CA LEU A 199 -15.66 1.72 -25.67
C LEU A 199 -16.08 2.56 -26.88
N ALA A 200 -17.39 2.65 -27.11
CA ALA A 200 -17.93 3.55 -28.10
C ALA A 200 -17.77 5.03 -27.68
N ALA A 201 -17.90 5.94 -28.67
CA ALA A 201 -18.02 7.39 -28.48
C ALA A 201 -16.84 8.05 -27.69
N GLY A 202 -15.62 7.53 -27.80
CA GLY A 202 -14.45 8.13 -27.13
C GLY A 202 -14.43 7.90 -25.61
N MET A 203 -15.14 6.87 -25.15
CA MET A 203 -15.17 6.44 -23.75
C MET A 203 -14.19 5.28 -23.52
N ALA A 204 -13.70 5.14 -22.31
CA ALA A 204 -12.88 3.99 -21.92
C ALA A 204 -13.06 3.63 -20.44
N ASP A 205 -12.97 2.34 -20.13
CA ASP A 205 -12.89 1.83 -18.77
C ASP A 205 -11.43 1.62 -18.37
N ILE A 206 -11.08 1.95 -17.13
CA ILE A 206 -9.77 1.66 -16.55
C ILE A 206 -9.95 0.54 -15.53
N ILE A 207 -9.13 -0.48 -15.69
CA ILE A 207 -9.17 -1.71 -14.89
C ILE A 207 -7.84 -1.92 -14.21
N ASP A 208 -7.88 -2.23 -12.92
CA ASP A 208 -6.73 -2.59 -12.10
C ASP A 208 -6.99 -3.96 -11.47
N TYR A 209 -6.10 -4.94 -11.73
CA TYR A 209 -6.22 -6.30 -11.25
C TYR A 209 -5.70 -6.46 -9.82
N LYS A 210 -6.44 -7.17 -8.98
CA LYS A 210 -6.05 -7.40 -7.58
C LYS A 210 -6.19 -8.87 -7.19
N THR A 211 -5.09 -9.46 -6.73
CA THR A 211 -5.01 -10.85 -6.25
C THR A 211 -4.89 -10.97 -4.74
N GLY A 212 -4.64 -9.87 -4.05
CA GLY A 212 -4.40 -9.81 -2.61
C GLY A 212 -5.18 -8.68 -1.92
N SER A 213 -4.56 -8.11 -0.88
CA SER A 213 -5.09 -6.91 -0.22
C SER A 213 -5.09 -5.75 -1.19
N SER A 214 -6.18 -5.01 -1.23
CA SER A 214 -6.36 -3.87 -2.11
C SER A 214 -7.14 -2.80 -1.36
N PRO A 215 -7.06 -1.53 -1.82
CA PRO A 215 -7.90 -0.49 -1.26
C PRO A 215 -9.37 -0.90 -1.27
N SER A 216 -10.09 -0.54 -0.22
CA SER A 216 -11.55 -0.72 -0.24
C SER A 216 -12.19 0.25 -1.22
N LYS A 217 -13.38 -0.10 -1.71
CA LYS A 217 -14.19 0.79 -2.54
C LYS A 217 -14.36 2.17 -1.89
N ALA A 218 -14.56 2.22 -0.57
CA ALA A 218 -14.64 3.47 0.18
C ALA A 218 -13.38 4.32 0.04
N GLN A 219 -12.21 3.71 0.22
CA GLN A 219 -10.93 4.42 0.11
C GLN A 219 -10.68 4.96 -1.30
N ALA A 220 -11.03 4.19 -2.33
CA ALA A 220 -10.89 4.61 -3.71
C ALA A 220 -11.90 5.73 -4.07
N HIS A 221 -13.19 5.54 -3.73
CA HIS A 221 -14.25 6.54 -3.99
C HIS A 221 -14.00 7.88 -3.27
N THR A 222 -13.45 7.85 -2.05
CA THR A 222 -13.11 9.08 -1.29
C THR A 222 -11.74 9.65 -1.66
N LEU A 223 -11.04 9.02 -2.59
CA LEU A 223 -9.70 9.40 -3.05
C LEU A 223 -8.63 9.30 -1.95
N LEU A 224 -8.84 8.47 -0.93
CA LEU A 224 -7.78 8.09 0.01
C LEU A 224 -6.75 7.18 -0.69
N ALA A 225 -7.22 6.29 -1.58
CA ALA A 225 -6.43 5.53 -2.54
C ALA A 225 -6.75 6.05 -3.96
N PRO A 226 -6.01 7.04 -4.48
CA PRO A 226 -6.41 7.79 -5.67
C PRO A 226 -5.97 7.14 -7.00
N GLN A 227 -5.35 5.95 -7.00
CA GLN A 227 -4.72 5.34 -8.17
C GLN A 227 -5.60 5.38 -9.41
N LEU A 228 -6.72 4.66 -9.42
CA LEU A 228 -7.63 4.60 -10.57
C LEU A 228 -8.16 5.97 -11.01
N ALA A 229 -8.45 6.86 -10.06
CA ALA A 229 -8.93 8.19 -10.38
C ALA A 229 -7.83 9.08 -11.02
N LEU A 230 -6.58 8.92 -10.60
CA LEU A 230 -5.44 9.62 -11.23
C LEU A 230 -5.13 9.05 -12.62
N GLU A 231 -5.25 7.75 -12.82
CA GLU A 231 -5.16 7.12 -14.14
C GLU A 231 -6.27 7.65 -15.06
N GLY A 232 -7.50 7.78 -14.56
CA GLY A 232 -8.60 8.44 -15.26
C GLY A 232 -8.29 9.89 -15.63
N ALA A 233 -7.62 10.62 -14.74
CA ALA A 233 -7.21 12.00 -15.03
C ALA A 233 -6.09 12.07 -16.08
N LEU A 234 -5.16 11.14 -16.09
CA LEU A 234 -4.13 10.99 -17.11
C LEU A 234 -4.75 10.64 -18.47
N LEU A 235 -5.76 9.74 -18.49
CA LEU A 235 -6.50 9.37 -19.70
C LEU A 235 -7.18 10.58 -20.33
N LYS A 236 -7.87 11.39 -19.55
CA LYS A 236 -8.51 12.64 -20.03
C LYS A 236 -7.51 13.64 -20.62
N ARG A 237 -6.27 13.62 -20.14
CA ARG A 237 -5.18 14.51 -20.60
C ARG A 237 -4.41 13.95 -21.78
N GLY A 238 -4.80 12.77 -22.28
CA GLY A 238 -4.14 12.12 -23.40
C GLY A 238 -2.72 11.64 -23.07
N ALA A 239 -2.45 11.33 -21.80
CA ALA A 239 -1.13 10.91 -21.36
C ALA A 239 -0.77 9.49 -21.79
N PHE A 240 -1.74 8.65 -22.14
CA PHE A 240 -1.51 7.31 -22.66
C PHE A 240 -1.21 7.37 -24.14
N HIS A 241 0.02 7.03 -24.54
CA HIS A 241 0.65 7.36 -25.80
C HIS A 241 -0.23 7.11 -27.04
N ASP A 242 -0.78 5.92 -27.21
CA ASP A 242 -1.49 5.54 -28.42
C ASP A 242 -3.01 5.77 -28.38
N LEU A 243 -3.53 6.30 -27.27
CA LEU A 243 -4.96 6.38 -27.03
C LEU A 243 -5.55 7.78 -27.25
N GLY A 244 -4.71 8.82 -27.15
CA GLY A 244 -5.18 10.19 -27.14
C GLY A 244 -6.03 10.53 -25.91
N SER A 245 -6.76 11.66 -25.99
CA SER A 245 -7.65 12.07 -24.90
C SER A 245 -8.99 11.34 -25.00
N LEU A 246 -9.34 10.58 -23.95
CA LEU A 246 -10.58 9.82 -23.83
C LEU A 246 -11.28 10.16 -22.52
N GLN A 247 -12.60 9.92 -22.46
CA GLN A 247 -13.38 10.10 -21.25
C GLN A 247 -13.47 8.77 -20.50
N PRO A 248 -13.09 8.71 -19.20
CA PRO A 248 -13.30 7.51 -18.41
C PRO A 248 -14.80 7.27 -18.23
N ALA A 249 -15.26 6.06 -18.55
CA ALA A 249 -16.63 5.59 -18.33
C ALA A 249 -16.75 4.89 -17.00
N ASP A 250 -15.82 3.98 -16.69
CA ASP A 250 -15.72 3.32 -15.41
C ASP A 250 -14.26 3.24 -14.93
N LEU A 251 -14.12 3.13 -13.63
CA LEU A 251 -12.87 2.94 -12.89
C LEU A 251 -13.09 1.77 -11.95
N ALA A 252 -12.50 0.61 -12.25
CA ALA A 252 -12.85 -0.62 -11.57
C ALA A 252 -11.65 -1.43 -11.10
N PHE A 253 -11.76 -2.03 -9.91
CA PHE A 253 -10.92 -3.13 -9.48
C PHE A 253 -11.49 -4.45 -9.97
N VAL A 254 -10.66 -5.32 -10.53
CA VAL A 254 -11.01 -6.70 -10.81
C VAL A 254 -10.26 -7.61 -9.85
N ARG A 255 -11.00 -8.22 -8.95
CA ARG A 255 -10.47 -9.03 -7.86
C ARG A 255 -10.50 -10.50 -8.20
N PHE A 256 -9.35 -11.13 -8.18
CA PHE A 256 -9.18 -12.57 -8.31
C PHE A 256 -9.13 -13.20 -6.91
N LYS A 257 -10.25 -13.78 -6.47
CA LYS A 257 -10.37 -14.34 -5.13
C LYS A 257 -9.78 -15.76 -5.03
N PRO A 258 -9.27 -16.17 -3.86
CA PRO A 258 -8.71 -17.50 -3.68
C PRO A 258 -9.70 -18.66 -3.92
N ASN A 259 -11.00 -18.40 -3.81
CA ASN A 259 -12.08 -19.37 -4.09
C ASN A 259 -12.33 -19.56 -5.59
N GLY A 260 -11.63 -18.82 -6.46
CA GLY A 260 -11.80 -18.84 -7.92
C GLY A 260 -12.79 -17.81 -8.45
N GLU A 261 -13.43 -17.00 -7.60
CA GLU A 261 -14.36 -15.96 -8.02
C GLU A 261 -13.60 -14.78 -8.67
N VAL A 262 -14.14 -14.26 -9.79
CA VAL A 262 -13.75 -13.00 -10.41
C VAL A 262 -14.82 -11.97 -10.09
N PHE A 263 -14.43 -10.90 -9.43
CA PHE A 263 -15.35 -9.87 -8.99
C PHE A 263 -14.89 -8.48 -9.46
N GLU A 264 -15.68 -7.87 -10.34
CA GLU A 264 -15.46 -6.49 -10.79
C GLU A 264 -16.18 -5.52 -9.85
N GLU A 265 -15.44 -4.53 -9.37
CA GLU A 265 -15.92 -3.54 -8.41
C GLU A 265 -15.64 -2.11 -8.92
N SER A 266 -16.67 -1.48 -9.49
CA SER A 266 -16.58 -0.05 -9.82
C SER A 266 -16.47 0.80 -8.56
N ILE A 267 -15.59 1.80 -8.60
CA ILE A 267 -15.40 2.76 -7.50
C ILE A 267 -16.35 3.96 -7.56
N LEU A 268 -17.20 4.04 -8.58
CA LEU A 268 -18.00 5.23 -8.87
C LEU A 268 -19.20 5.42 -7.94
N ASP A 269 -19.69 4.37 -7.31
CA ASP A 269 -20.81 4.47 -6.37
C ASP A 269 -20.45 3.91 -5.00
N TYR A 270 -20.45 4.77 -3.99
CA TYR A 270 -20.28 4.39 -2.60
C TYR A 270 -21.34 5.06 -1.72
N ASN A 271 -22.00 4.26 -0.85
CA ASN A 271 -23.08 4.73 0.03
C ASN A 271 -24.22 5.45 -0.71
N ARG A 272 -24.61 4.95 -1.88
CA ARG A 272 -25.65 5.53 -2.76
C ARG A 272 -25.32 6.99 -3.17
N LYS A 273 -24.04 7.29 -3.31
CA LYS A 273 -23.53 8.56 -3.83
C LYS A 273 -22.74 8.29 -5.11
N PRO A 274 -23.41 8.13 -6.24
CA PRO A 274 -22.72 7.90 -7.51
C PRO A 274 -21.98 9.16 -7.94
N ARG A 275 -20.80 8.98 -8.51
CA ARG A 275 -19.98 10.06 -9.09
C ARG A 275 -19.57 9.66 -10.50
N PRO A 276 -19.72 10.52 -11.51
CA PRO A 276 -19.16 10.26 -12.83
C PRO A 276 -17.63 10.05 -12.76
N ALA A 277 -17.13 9.09 -13.54
CA ALA A 277 -15.69 8.80 -13.55
C ALA A 277 -14.84 10.02 -13.88
N GLY A 278 -15.29 10.84 -14.84
CA GLY A 278 -14.63 12.09 -15.23
C GLY A 278 -14.55 13.12 -14.10
N ASP A 279 -15.58 13.23 -13.26
CA ASP A 279 -15.60 14.15 -12.11
C ASP A 279 -14.68 13.66 -10.99
N LEU A 280 -14.69 12.34 -10.75
CA LEU A 280 -13.80 11.73 -9.76
C LEU A 280 -12.33 11.90 -10.17
N ALA A 281 -12.03 11.73 -11.45
CA ALA A 281 -10.72 11.94 -12.02
C ALA A 281 -10.23 13.39 -11.87
N GLU A 282 -11.07 14.38 -12.19
CA GLU A 282 -10.70 15.80 -12.04
C GLU A 282 -10.52 16.20 -10.57
N GLU A 283 -11.36 15.69 -9.69
CA GLU A 283 -11.19 15.92 -8.25
C GLU A 283 -9.87 15.32 -7.73
N ALA A 284 -9.51 14.11 -8.18
CA ALA A 284 -8.23 13.50 -7.84
C ALA A 284 -7.05 14.34 -8.33
N TRP A 285 -7.14 14.88 -9.54
CA TRP A 285 -6.10 15.75 -10.10
C TRP A 285 -5.95 17.05 -9.33
N ARG A 286 -7.06 17.70 -9.02
CA ARG A 286 -7.07 18.94 -8.21
C ARG A 286 -6.44 18.70 -6.82
N ARG A 287 -6.81 17.61 -6.14
CA ARG A 287 -6.21 17.25 -4.84
C ARG A 287 -4.72 16.90 -4.96
N LEU A 288 -4.31 16.28 -6.07
CA LEU A 288 -2.89 16.05 -6.35
C LEU A 288 -2.14 17.37 -6.50
N GLU A 289 -2.68 18.33 -7.25
CA GLU A 289 -2.05 19.64 -7.42
C GLU A 289 -1.89 20.36 -6.08
N GLU A 290 -2.91 20.38 -5.24
CA GLU A 290 -2.86 20.93 -3.89
C GLU A 290 -1.81 20.24 -3.00
N LEU A 291 -1.73 18.91 -3.06
CA LEU A 291 -0.75 18.12 -2.35
C LEU A 291 0.68 18.47 -2.78
N LEU A 292 0.93 18.55 -4.08
CA LEU A 292 2.26 18.88 -4.60
C LEU A 292 2.64 20.34 -4.32
N GLN A 293 1.69 21.27 -4.36
CA GLN A 293 1.90 22.67 -3.92
C GLN A 293 2.25 22.73 -2.43
N HIS A 294 1.59 21.92 -1.60
CA HIS A 294 1.96 21.80 -0.18
C HIS A 294 3.41 21.33 -0.02
N TYR A 295 3.84 20.30 -0.75
CA TYR A 295 5.20 19.80 -0.70
C TYR A 295 6.25 20.70 -1.42
N ASN A 296 5.85 21.76 -2.08
CA ASN A 296 6.76 22.80 -2.61
C ASN A 296 7.11 23.87 -1.55
N ARG A 297 6.42 23.91 -0.41
CA ARG A 297 6.72 24.87 0.67
C ARG A 297 7.94 24.37 1.49
N ALA A 298 8.86 25.27 1.79
CA ALA A 298 10.09 24.91 2.53
C ALA A 298 9.78 24.32 3.93
N GLU A 299 8.70 24.77 4.57
CA GLU A 299 8.30 24.39 5.92
C GLU A 299 7.65 22.98 5.96
N THR A 300 7.23 22.45 4.83
CA THR A 300 6.55 21.16 4.80
C THR A 300 7.45 20.02 5.20
N VAL A 301 7.01 19.25 6.17
CA VAL A 301 7.70 18.09 6.72
C VAL A 301 7.30 16.81 6.00
N TYR A 302 8.23 15.86 5.94
CA TYR A 302 7.97 14.48 5.48
C TYR A 302 7.74 13.58 6.71
N ARG A 303 6.54 13.68 7.29
CA ARG A 303 6.17 12.96 8.52
C ARG A 303 6.04 11.46 8.26
N SER A 304 6.61 10.64 9.15
CA SER A 304 6.37 9.20 9.13
C SER A 304 4.92 8.88 9.45
N ARG A 305 4.30 7.94 8.73
CA ARG A 305 2.94 7.42 8.96
C ARG A 305 1.89 8.50 9.20
N ALA A 306 1.83 9.50 8.33
CA ALA A 306 0.87 10.59 8.43
C ALA A 306 -0.59 10.10 8.42
N LEU A 307 -0.89 9.07 7.60
CA LEU A 307 -2.19 8.40 7.50
C LEU A 307 -1.96 6.88 7.33
N PRO A 308 -1.71 6.12 8.40
CA PRO A 308 -1.41 4.70 8.32
C PRO A 308 -2.57 3.91 7.69
N PHE A 309 -2.25 2.78 7.03
CA PHE A 309 -3.26 1.91 6.41
C PHE A 309 -4.11 1.22 7.47
N ARG A 310 -3.48 0.80 8.57
CA ARG A 310 -4.12 0.16 9.73
C ARG A 310 -3.53 0.74 10.99
N GLU A 311 -4.36 0.81 12.01
CA GLU A 311 -3.90 1.14 13.37
C GLU A 311 -2.92 0.07 13.86
N GLY A 312 -1.79 0.49 14.42
CA GLY A 312 -0.77 -0.41 14.95
C GLY A 312 0.10 -1.14 13.91
N GLU A 313 -0.03 -0.84 12.63
CA GLU A 313 0.85 -1.37 11.58
C GLU A 313 2.28 -0.85 11.76
N THR A 314 3.29 -1.76 11.78
CA THR A 314 4.69 -1.43 12.04
C THR A 314 5.66 -2.17 11.12
N ASP A 315 5.18 -2.63 9.95
CA ASP A 315 5.89 -3.46 8.99
C ASP A 315 6.20 -2.76 7.66
N GLY A 316 6.15 -1.43 7.65
CA GLY A 316 6.56 -0.64 6.50
C GLY A 316 8.09 -0.69 6.27
N ASP A 317 8.52 -0.64 5.01
CA ASP A 317 9.92 -0.74 4.58
C ASP A 317 10.89 0.16 5.36
N TYR A 318 10.42 1.31 5.83
CA TYR A 318 11.25 2.32 6.52
C TYR A 318 10.84 2.56 7.98
N ASP A 319 9.99 1.72 8.55
CA ASP A 319 9.51 1.90 9.93
C ASP A 319 10.61 1.79 10.97
N HIS A 320 11.57 0.89 10.75
CA HIS A 320 12.75 0.77 11.59
C HIS A 320 13.62 2.04 11.56
N LEU A 321 13.78 2.65 10.38
CA LEU A 321 14.50 3.92 10.21
C LEU A 321 13.76 5.09 10.87
N ALA A 322 12.43 5.09 10.74
CA ALA A 322 11.56 6.07 11.37
C ALA A 322 11.34 5.82 12.86
N ARG A 323 11.90 4.73 13.44
CA ARG A 323 11.78 4.34 14.85
C ARG A 323 10.31 4.24 15.30
N VAL A 324 9.43 3.71 14.42
CA VAL A 324 7.97 3.72 14.62
C VAL A 324 7.58 3.06 15.94
N LEU A 325 8.16 1.92 16.29
CA LEU A 325 7.85 1.22 17.55
C LEU A 325 8.16 2.05 18.79
N GLU A 326 9.14 2.94 18.73
CA GLU A 326 9.59 3.71 19.88
C GLU A 326 8.68 4.92 20.19
N TRP A 327 8.26 5.66 19.15
CA TRP A 327 7.40 6.82 19.38
C TRP A 327 5.91 6.43 19.39
N SER A 328 5.48 5.38 18.69
CA SER A 328 4.07 4.96 18.68
C SER A 328 3.64 4.32 20.01
N ALA A 329 4.54 3.62 20.70
CA ALA A 329 4.27 3.05 22.03
C ALA A 329 4.12 4.12 23.12
N GLY A 330 4.69 5.33 22.91
CA GLY A 330 4.61 6.44 23.86
C GLY A 330 3.34 7.25 23.84
N GLY A 331 2.47 7.04 22.86
CA GLY A 331 1.29 7.85 22.63
C GLY A 331 1.62 9.24 22.06
N ASP A 332 0.98 9.62 20.99
CA ASP A 332 1.12 10.97 20.33
C ASP A 332 0.61 12.15 21.22
N ASN A 333 0.35 11.91 22.50
CA ASN A 333 -0.30 12.85 23.41
C ASN A 333 0.58 14.02 23.92
N ALA A 334 1.81 14.13 23.45
CA ALA A 334 2.72 15.21 23.88
C ALA A 334 2.69 16.48 23.00
N GLY A 335 1.87 16.53 21.95
CA GLY A 335 1.90 17.60 20.92
C GLY A 335 0.70 18.52 20.81
N GLU A 336 -0.44 18.25 21.47
CA GLU A 336 -1.67 19.05 21.29
C GLU A 336 -2.08 19.92 22.51
N SER A 337 -1.24 20.08 23.51
CA SER A 337 -1.52 21.02 24.61
C SER A 337 -0.80 22.37 24.41
N GLY A 338 -1.25 23.15 23.43
CA GLY A 338 -0.66 24.49 23.22
C GLY A 338 -1.36 25.25 22.10
N GLY A 339 -2.61 25.67 22.31
CA GLY A 339 -3.24 26.58 21.35
C GLY A 339 -4.73 26.79 21.57
N GLU A 340 -5.15 27.08 22.81
CA GLU A 340 -6.40 27.80 23.08
C GLU A 340 -6.07 28.95 24.03
N GLU A 341 -5.91 30.12 23.44
CA GLU A 341 -6.30 31.43 23.99
C GLU A 341 -6.59 32.39 22.83
#